data_464b94699b55215910e051ea623256bb
#
_entry.id   464b94699b55215910e051ea623256bb
#
_cell.length_a   1.000
_cell.length_b   1.000
_cell.length_c   1.000
_cell.angle_alpha   90.00
_cell.angle_beta   90.00
_cell.angle_gamma   90.00
#
_symmetry.space_group_name_H-M   'P 1'
#
loop_
_entity.id
_entity.type
_entity.pdbx_description
1 polymer ?
#
loop_
_entity_poly.entity_id
_entity_poly.type
_entity_poly.pdbx_seq_one_letter_code
_entity_poly.pdbx_strand_id
1 'polypeptide(L)'
;MNHKAGADYTEWFMAQEVDPGQRENATSEPHEIEGWTGFDFPGRGNMYSNFKWHWFHFSGTDYDVSRKKEGIFQILGEGKHWSEGVDDENGNYDYLMFADLDFDNPEVVREMQEWGIWVSNELNLDGMRLDAIKHMNDQFIKHFLEAVRADRGEGFYAVGEYWKNDTESLEAYLSQVEYNVDLFDVALHYNLNEASEKGRDYDLRDLLKGTLVEICPDQAVTFMDNHDSQKNSSLESQVKDWFKPSAYGLILLMKKGYPCIFYGDYYGVKGKKSPHRKVLDMLLRARKEYAYGEEVDYFDHPNTIGFVRLGDSGHADSGLAVVISNGEDGEKTMSVGENRKGEVWHEITGSVKDTVTIDEEGKGCFLVKGGKLAVWGKVKA
;
A
#
# COMPACT_ATOMS: atom_id res chain seq x y z
N MET A 1 -7.59 2.19 -14.28
CA MET A 1 -6.94 0.97 -14.86
C MET A 1 -5.95 1.43 -15.89
N ASN A 2 -4.75 0.89 -15.84
CA ASN A 2 -3.74 1.24 -16.82
C ASN A 2 -3.82 0.40 -18.11
N HIS A 3 -4.57 -0.69 -18.12
CA HIS A 3 -4.67 -1.62 -19.26
C HIS A 3 -6.04 -2.28 -19.38
N LYS A 4 -6.32 -2.83 -20.56
CA LYS A 4 -7.52 -3.62 -20.87
C LYS A 4 -7.16 -5.01 -21.40
N ALA A 5 -7.94 -6.01 -20.98
CA ALA A 5 -7.88 -7.38 -21.48
C ALA A 5 -9.28 -7.83 -21.91
N GLY A 6 -9.33 -8.90 -22.70
CA GLY A 6 -10.59 -9.50 -23.14
C GLY A 6 -11.30 -8.70 -24.26
N ALA A 7 -10.52 -8.23 -25.23
CA ALA A 7 -11.06 -7.60 -26.44
C ALA A 7 -12.04 -8.49 -27.19
N ASP A 8 -13.03 -7.89 -27.82
CA ASP A 8 -14.05 -8.59 -28.61
C ASP A 8 -13.50 -9.07 -29.96
N TYR A 9 -12.52 -8.33 -30.53
CA TYR A 9 -11.88 -8.64 -31.81
C TYR A 9 -10.48 -8.04 -31.93
N THR A 10 -9.74 -8.50 -32.94
CA THR A 10 -8.40 -8.00 -33.29
C THR A 10 -8.48 -6.87 -34.30
N GLU A 11 -7.49 -5.99 -34.27
CA GLU A 11 -7.30 -4.90 -35.23
C GLU A 11 -5.89 -4.92 -35.77
N TRP A 12 -5.70 -4.35 -36.97
CA TRP A 12 -4.38 -4.16 -37.60
C TRP A 12 -3.89 -2.72 -37.40
N PHE A 13 -2.64 -2.59 -36.94
CA PHE A 13 -2.01 -1.30 -36.74
C PHE A 13 -0.49 -1.40 -36.84
N MET A 14 0.17 -0.25 -37.03
CA MET A 14 1.63 -0.16 -37.03
C MET A 14 2.16 -0.23 -35.61
N ALA A 15 3.19 -1.03 -35.39
CA ALA A 15 3.89 -1.12 -34.12
C ALA A 15 5.37 -1.40 -34.30
N GLN A 16 6.14 -1.23 -33.23
CA GLN A 16 7.52 -1.70 -33.15
C GLN A 16 7.73 -2.45 -31.83
N GLU A 17 8.48 -3.54 -31.88
CA GLU A 17 8.88 -4.27 -30.68
C GLU A 17 9.96 -3.48 -29.94
N VAL A 18 9.89 -3.45 -28.60
CA VAL A 18 10.86 -2.76 -27.75
C VAL A 18 11.53 -3.72 -26.78
N ASP A 19 12.68 -3.33 -26.25
CA ASP A 19 13.40 -4.08 -25.23
C ASP A 19 12.64 -4.06 -23.90
N PRO A 20 12.34 -5.23 -23.27
CA PRO A 20 11.61 -5.27 -22.00
C PRO A 20 12.35 -4.57 -20.84
N GLY A 21 13.69 -4.51 -20.87
CA GLY A 21 14.50 -3.86 -19.84
C GLY A 21 14.87 -2.41 -20.16
N GLN A 22 14.60 -1.94 -21.40
CA GLN A 22 14.82 -0.56 -21.83
C GLN A 22 13.81 -0.18 -22.90
N ARG A 23 12.61 0.14 -22.49
CA ARG A 23 11.42 0.25 -23.36
C ARG A 23 11.43 1.39 -24.36
N GLU A 24 12.34 2.33 -24.20
CA GLU A 24 12.61 3.36 -25.20
C GLU A 24 13.45 2.84 -26.40
N ASN A 25 14.05 1.65 -26.26
CA ASN A 25 14.86 1.04 -27.29
C ASN A 25 14.04 0.09 -28.17
N ALA A 26 13.79 0.48 -29.42
CA ALA A 26 13.19 -0.41 -30.41
C ALA A 26 14.13 -1.58 -30.76
N THR A 27 13.59 -2.79 -30.77
CA THR A 27 14.29 -4.03 -31.16
C THR A 27 13.87 -4.52 -32.55
N SER A 28 12.87 -3.89 -33.15
CA SER A 28 12.44 -4.16 -34.53
C SER A 28 12.23 -2.88 -35.31
N GLU A 29 12.27 -2.98 -36.64
CA GLU A 29 11.73 -1.93 -37.49
C GLU A 29 10.21 -1.84 -37.34
N PRO A 30 9.60 -0.66 -37.54
CA PRO A 30 8.15 -0.51 -37.58
C PRO A 30 7.50 -1.46 -38.61
N HIS A 31 6.46 -2.18 -38.17
CA HIS A 31 5.74 -3.10 -39.04
C HIS A 31 4.29 -3.25 -38.58
N GLU A 32 3.43 -3.72 -39.47
CA GLU A 32 2.05 -3.99 -39.18
C GLU A 32 1.90 -5.26 -38.33
N ILE A 33 1.15 -5.18 -37.24
CA ILE A 33 0.79 -6.30 -36.38
C ILE A 33 -0.73 -6.42 -36.24
N GLU A 34 -1.20 -7.58 -35.83
CA GLU A 34 -2.61 -7.83 -35.46
C GLU A 34 -2.69 -7.98 -33.94
N GLY A 35 -3.39 -7.06 -33.25
CA GLY A 35 -3.50 -7.04 -31.80
C GLY A 35 -4.93 -7.06 -31.29
N TRP A 36 -5.14 -7.54 -30.04
CA TRP A 36 -6.42 -7.57 -29.36
C TRP A 36 -6.76 -6.22 -28.74
N THR A 37 -7.35 -5.31 -29.57
CA THR A 37 -7.59 -3.90 -29.19
C THR A 37 -9.01 -3.41 -29.45
N GLY A 38 -9.86 -4.21 -30.09
CA GLY A 38 -11.26 -3.85 -30.37
C GLY A 38 -12.21 -4.24 -29.24
N PHE A 39 -12.86 -3.26 -28.58
CA PHE A 39 -13.81 -3.50 -27.49
C PHE A 39 -15.16 -2.82 -27.80
N ASP A 40 -16.12 -3.59 -28.24
CA ASP A 40 -17.48 -3.13 -28.54
C ASP A 40 -18.46 -3.31 -27.39
N PHE A 41 -18.15 -4.20 -26.46
CA PHE A 41 -18.99 -4.56 -25.30
C PHE A 41 -20.43 -4.93 -25.71
N PRO A 42 -20.66 -5.92 -26.56
CA PRO A 42 -21.98 -6.23 -27.09
C PRO A 42 -23.00 -6.57 -25.99
N GLY A 43 -22.56 -7.17 -24.90
CA GLY A 43 -23.41 -7.45 -23.74
C GLY A 43 -23.90 -6.22 -22.98
N ARG A 44 -23.23 -5.08 -23.11
CA ARG A 44 -23.63 -3.80 -22.49
C ARG A 44 -24.79 -3.13 -23.27
N GLY A 45 -24.89 -3.33 -24.57
CA GLY A 45 -25.94 -2.73 -25.41
C GLY A 45 -25.97 -1.21 -25.39
N ASN A 46 -24.79 -0.56 -25.27
CA ASN A 46 -24.60 0.89 -25.10
C ASN A 46 -25.24 1.47 -23.83
N MET A 47 -25.65 0.65 -22.89
CA MET A 47 -26.07 1.11 -21.54
C MET A 47 -24.86 1.65 -20.81
N TYR A 48 -24.98 2.77 -20.11
CA TYR A 48 -23.95 3.48 -19.34
C TYR A 48 -22.93 4.28 -20.17
N SER A 49 -22.39 3.77 -21.26
CA SER A 49 -21.47 4.46 -22.17
C SER A 49 -21.62 3.92 -23.60
N ASN A 50 -21.52 4.82 -24.57
CA ASN A 50 -21.45 4.47 -26.02
C ASN A 50 -20.01 4.31 -26.49
N PHE A 51 -19.02 4.56 -25.64
CA PHE A 51 -17.61 4.53 -25.99
C PHE A 51 -17.18 3.14 -26.43
N LYS A 52 -16.42 3.07 -27.49
CA LYS A 52 -15.80 1.86 -28.04
C LYS A 52 -14.28 2.06 -28.03
N TRP A 53 -13.58 1.00 -27.68
CA TRP A 53 -12.12 1.08 -27.66
C TRP A 53 -11.56 0.48 -28.92
N HIS A 54 -10.56 1.15 -29.47
CA HIS A 54 -9.85 0.76 -30.68
C HIS A 54 -8.35 0.93 -30.45
N TRP A 55 -7.53 0.35 -31.35
CA TRP A 55 -6.07 0.37 -31.23
C TRP A 55 -5.50 1.77 -30.95
N PHE A 56 -6.10 2.82 -31.46
CA PHE A 56 -5.64 4.21 -31.28
C PHE A 56 -5.93 4.80 -29.88
N HIS A 57 -6.60 4.06 -29.00
CA HIS A 57 -6.78 4.39 -27.59
C HIS A 57 -5.71 3.74 -26.69
N PHE A 58 -4.75 3.03 -27.29
CA PHE A 58 -3.72 2.31 -26.55
C PHE A 58 -2.33 2.75 -26.99
N SER A 59 -1.36 2.70 -26.04
CA SER A 59 0.07 2.98 -26.25
C SER A 59 0.85 1.73 -26.60
N GLY A 60 0.41 0.55 -26.14
CA GLY A 60 1.12 -0.71 -26.34
C GLY A 60 0.27 -1.97 -26.19
N THR A 61 0.86 -3.10 -26.61
CA THR A 61 0.28 -4.46 -26.44
C THR A 61 1.38 -5.50 -26.27
N ASP A 62 1.04 -6.69 -25.76
CA ASP A 62 1.99 -7.78 -25.48
C ASP A 62 1.96 -8.94 -26.47
N TYR A 63 1.13 -8.88 -27.52
CA TYR A 63 0.97 -10.01 -28.43
C TYR A 63 0.65 -9.60 -29.86
N ASP A 64 1.47 -10.10 -30.82
CA ASP A 64 1.16 -10.07 -32.24
C ASP A 64 0.47 -11.38 -32.66
N VAL A 65 -0.84 -11.33 -32.90
CA VAL A 65 -1.67 -12.46 -33.29
C VAL A 65 -1.22 -13.04 -34.63
N SER A 66 -0.86 -12.17 -35.58
CA SER A 66 -0.51 -12.57 -36.94
C SER A 66 0.76 -13.43 -37.00
N ARG A 67 1.71 -13.17 -36.11
CA ARG A 67 2.99 -13.91 -36.00
C ARG A 67 2.99 -14.87 -34.81
N LYS A 68 1.94 -14.87 -33.97
CA LYS A 68 1.85 -15.64 -32.71
C LYS A 68 3.06 -15.37 -31.82
N LYS A 69 3.43 -14.11 -31.68
CA LYS A 69 4.62 -13.67 -30.97
C LYS A 69 4.25 -12.87 -29.74
N GLU A 70 4.78 -13.29 -28.57
CA GLU A 70 4.79 -12.49 -27.34
C GLU A 70 5.95 -11.49 -27.39
N GLY A 71 5.74 -10.30 -26.83
CA GLY A 71 6.71 -9.21 -26.76
C GLY A 71 6.04 -7.94 -26.29
N ILE A 72 6.81 -6.86 -26.08
CA ILE A 72 6.24 -5.55 -25.82
C ILE A 72 6.27 -4.78 -27.14
N PHE A 73 5.08 -4.46 -27.65
CA PHE A 73 4.90 -3.76 -28.92
C PHE A 73 4.35 -2.35 -28.64
N GLN A 74 5.17 -1.34 -28.87
CA GLN A 74 4.72 0.05 -28.87
C GLN A 74 3.87 0.31 -30.11
N ILE A 75 2.66 0.83 -29.92
CA ILE A 75 1.76 1.22 -31.02
C ILE A 75 2.26 2.53 -31.61
N LEU A 76 2.31 2.59 -32.94
CA LEU A 76 2.80 3.74 -33.68
C LEU A 76 1.67 4.47 -34.40
N GLY A 77 1.78 5.80 -34.48
CA GLY A 77 0.81 6.66 -35.14
C GLY A 77 1.07 8.12 -34.79
N GLU A 78 0.22 9.00 -35.27
CA GLU A 78 0.29 10.42 -34.95
C GLU A 78 0.02 10.62 -33.44
N GLY A 79 0.96 11.27 -32.74
CA GLY A 79 0.89 11.53 -31.30
C GLY A 79 1.11 10.28 -30.42
N LYS A 80 1.52 9.13 -30.96
CA LYS A 80 1.77 7.89 -30.21
C LYS A 80 3.19 7.83 -29.67
N HIS A 81 3.29 7.66 -28.37
CA HIS A 81 4.54 7.44 -27.63
C HIS A 81 4.20 6.75 -26.30
N TRP A 82 5.21 6.29 -25.55
CA TRP A 82 5.03 5.93 -24.15
C TRP A 82 4.70 7.19 -23.34
N SER A 83 3.78 7.08 -22.41
CA SER A 83 3.37 8.22 -21.59
C SER A 83 4.54 8.77 -20.77
N GLU A 84 4.59 10.07 -20.62
CA GLU A 84 5.49 10.76 -19.69
C GLU A 84 4.87 10.77 -18.27
N GLY A 85 5.65 11.13 -17.24
CA GLY A 85 5.14 11.19 -15.85
C GLY A 85 4.82 9.81 -15.23
N VAL A 86 5.50 8.76 -15.71
CA VAL A 86 5.51 7.40 -15.18
C VAL A 86 6.85 7.10 -14.50
N ASP A 87 6.97 5.94 -13.85
CA ASP A 87 8.24 5.51 -13.25
C ASP A 87 9.32 5.28 -14.33
N ASP A 88 10.57 5.59 -14.01
CA ASP A 88 11.73 5.48 -14.89
C ASP A 88 12.36 4.06 -14.96
N GLU A 89 11.82 3.11 -14.22
CA GLU A 89 12.23 1.72 -14.27
C GLU A 89 12.10 1.18 -15.72
N ASN A 90 13.06 0.41 -16.18
CA ASN A 90 13.15 -0.06 -17.58
C ASN A 90 13.20 1.08 -18.63
N GLY A 91 13.69 2.25 -18.26
CA GLY A 91 13.76 3.44 -19.11
C GLY A 91 12.46 4.27 -19.14
N ASN A 92 11.33 3.61 -19.22
CA ASN A 92 9.97 4.16 -19.10
C ASN A 92 9.04 3.02 -18.76
N TYR A 93 8.29 3.13 -17.65
CA TYR A 93 7.44 2.03 -17.19
C TYR A 93 5.94 2.28 -17.42
N ASP A 94 5.58 2.91 -18.52
CA ASP A 94 4.18 3.06 -18.93
C ASP A 94 3.52 1.69 -19.13
N TYR A 95 4.09 0.88 -20.01
CA TYR A 95 3.55 -0.44 -20.33
C TYR A 95 3.65 -1.42 -19.14
N LEU A 96 2.53 -2.00 -18.73
CA LEU A 96 2.49 -3.09 -17.74
C LEU A 96 2.11 -4.44 -18.38
N MET A 97 0.95 -4.53 -19.01
CA MET A 97 0.44 -5.76 -19.64
C MET A 97 -0.77 -5.49 -20.55
N PHE A 98 -1.15 -6.42 -21.39
CA PHE A 98 -2.30 -6.42 -22.30
C PHE A 98 -2.32 -5.18 -23.23
N ALA A 99 -3.50 -4.58 -23.45
CA ALA A 99 -3.65 -3.33 -24.20
C ALA A 99 -3.53 -2.13 -23.23
N ASP A 100 -2.44 -1.44 -23.29
CA ASP A 100 -2.09 -0.34 -22.38
C ASP A 100 -2.82 0.95 -22.75
N LEU A 101 -3.45 1.62 -21.79
CA LEU A 101 -4.27 2.80 -22.01
C LEU A 101 -3.39 4.04 -22.28
N ASP A 102 -3.64 4.70 -23.40
CA ASP A 102 -2.98 5.95 -23.76
C ASP A 102 -3.60 7.15 -23.02
N PHE A 103 -3.02 7.51 -21.88
CA PHE A 103 -3.49 8.65 -21.08
C PHE A 103 -3.12 10.04 -21.68
N ASP A 104 -2.41 10.08 -22.79
CA ASP A 104 -2.20 11.30 -23.57
C ASP A 104 -3.33 11.51 -24.61
N ASN A 105 -4.16 10.48 -24.82
CA ASN A 105 -5.34 10.58 -25.67
C ASN A 105 -6.53 11.22 -24.92
N PRO A 106 -7.02 12.41 -25.36
CA PRO A 106 -8.09 13.12 -24.65
C PRO A 106 -9.43 12.37 -24.61
N GLU A 107 -9.68 11.44 -25.54
CA GLU A 107 -10.89 10.61 -25.52
C GLU A 107 -10.78 9.57 -24.37
N VAL A 108 -9.62 8.97 -24.17
CA VAL A 108 -9.34 8.04 -23.08
C VAL A 108 -9.45 8.75 -21.73
N VAL A 109 -8.81 9.92 -21.58
CA VAL A 109 -8.87 10.73 -20.35
C VAL A 109 -10.31 11.05 -19.98
N ARG A 110 -11.10 11.55 -20.93
CA ARG A 110 -12.50 11.89 -20.70
C ARG A 110 -13.33 10.68 -20.29
N GLU A 111 -13.25 9.58 -21.04
CA GLU A 111 -14.02 8.35 -20.74
C GLU A 111 -13.66 7.80 -19.36
N MET A 112 -12.38 7.85 -18.96
CA MET A 112 -11.93 7.38 -17.65
C MET A 112 -12.42 8.30 -16.52
N GLN A 113 -12.44 9.61 -16.71
CA GLN A 113 -12.99 10.55 -15.73
C GLN A 113 -14.51 10.36 -15.58
N GLU A 114 -15.24 10.28 -16.68
CA GLU A 114 -16.69 9.99 -16.68
C GLU A 114 -17.00 8.66 -16.00
N TRP A 115 -16.19 7.62 -16.27
CA TRP A 115 -16.31 6.32 -15.59
C TRP A 115 -16.05 6.44 -14.09
N GLY A 116 -15.03 7.19 -13.67
CA GLY A 116 -14.70 7.39 -12.26
C GLY A 116 -15.84 8.06 -11.48
N ILE A 117 -16.43 9.10 -12.05
CA ILE A 117 -17.61 9.78 -11.49
C ILE A 117 -18.80 8.82 -11.45
N TRP A 118 -19.09 8.14 -12.57
CA TRP A 118 -20.22 7.21 -12.65
C TRP A 118 -20.13 6.09 -11.61
N VAL A 119 -18.99 5.39 -11.52
CA VAL A 119 -18.84 4.25 -10.58
C VAL A 119 -18.88 4.70 -9.13
N SER A 120 -18.35 5.89 -8.82
CA SER A 120 -18.40 6.48 -7.49
C SER A 120 -19.83 6.78 -7.05
N ASN A 121 -20.67 7.27 -7.97
CA ASN A 121 -22.08 7.55 -7.72
C ASN A 121 -22.91 6.26 -7.66
N GLU A 122 -22.73 5.36 -8.62
CA GLU A 122 -23.50 4.11 -8.71
C GLU A 122 -23.32 3.22 -7.46
N LEU A 123 -22.09 3.15 -6.94
CA LEU A 123 -21.76 2.36 -5.76
C LEU A 123 -21.76 3.18 -4.46
N ASN A 124 -22.02 4.48 -4.53
CA ASN A 124 -21.94 5.42 -3.41
C ASN A 124 -20.61 5.29 -2.63
N LEU A 125 -19.49 5.39 -3.36
CA LEU A 125 -18.16 5.23 -2.78
C LEU A 125 -17.74 6.45 -1.95
N ASP A 126 -17.03 6.21 -0.86
CA ASP A 126 -16.36 7.25 -0.06
C ASP A 126 -14.87 7.41 -0.45
N GLY A 127 -14.34 6.50 -1.29
CA GLY A 127 -12.97 6.53 -1.75
C GLY A 127 -12.62 5.38 -2.70
N MET A 128 -11.39 5.40 -3.22
CA MET A 128 -10.84 4.41 -4.16
C MET A 128 -9.43 3.98 -3.79
N ARG A 129 -9.09 2.71 -4.04
CA ARG A 129 -7.72 2.28 -4.26
C ARG A 129 -7.41 2.34 -5.75
N LEU A 130 -6.35 3.02 -6.10
CA LEU A 130 -5.84 3.11 -7.45
C LEU A 130 -4.68 2.11 -7.61
N ASP A 131 -4.88 1.13 -8.48
CA ASP A 131 -3.95 0.04 -8.74
C ASP A 131 -2.85 0.47 -9.70
N ALA A 132 -1.60 0.03 -9.46
CA ALA A 132 -0.48 0.15 -10.39
C ALA A 132 -0.20 1.57 -10.92
N ILE A 133 -0.37 2.61 -10.08
CA ILE A 133 -0.27 4.01 -10.52
C ILE A 133 1.12 4.44 -10.99
N LYS A 134 2.18 3.69 -10.67
CA LYS A 134 3.53 3.97 -11.19
C LYS A 134 3.64 3.80 -12.70
N HIS A 135 2.66 3.11 -13.32
CA HIS A 135 2.54 2.87 -14.75
C HIS A 135 1.51 3.79 -15.43
N MET A 136 1.07 4.84 -14.75
CA MET A 136 0.09 5.80 -15.27
C MET A 136 0.66 7.20 -15.18
N ASN A 137 0.35 8.02 -16.17
CA ASN A 137 0.68 9.43 -16.17
C ASN A 137 0.23 10.10 -14.85
N ASP A 138 1.14 10.73 -14.13
CA ASP A 138 0.87 11.36 -12.84
C ASP A 138 -0.16 12.51 -12.93
N GLN A 139 -0.11 13.30 -14.01
CA GLN A 139 -1.07 14.38 -14.24
C GLN A 139 -2.45 13.81 -14.55
N PHE A 140 -2.54 12.66 -15.23
CA PHE A 140 -3.83 11.97 -15.39
C PHE A 140 -4.41 11.59 -14.02
N ILE A 141 -3.63 10.97 -13.12
CA ILE A 141 -4.10 10.58 -11.78
C ILE A 141 -4.58 11.80 -11.00
N LYS A 142 -3.82 12.90 -11.03
CA LYS A 142 -4.20 14.17 -10.38
C LYS A 142 -5.55 14.66 -10.90
N HIS A 143 -5.68 14.86 -12.22
CA HIS A 143 -6.91 15.39 -12.83
C HIS A 143 -8.10 14.43 -12.72
N PHE A 144 -7.87 13.12 -12.71
CA PHE A 144 -8.90 12.12 -12.46
C PHE A 144 -9.50 12.28 -11.05
N LEU A 145 -8.65 12.40 -10.02
CA LEU A 145 -9.11 12.61 -8.65
C LEU A 145 -9.79 13.96 -8.46
N GLU A 146 -9.30 15.02 -9.09
CA GLU A 146 -9.95 16.33 -9.08
C GLU A 146 -11.36 16.25 -9.69
N ALA A 147 -11.52 15.57 -10.82
CA ALA A 147 -12.84 15.39 -11.45
C ALA A 147 -13.81 14.61 -10.57
N VAL A 148 -13.35 13.51 -9.93
CA VAL A 148 -14.18 12.72 -9.01
C VAL A 148 -14.53 13.53 -7.76
N ARG A 149 -13.59 14.28 -7.18
CA ARG A 149 -13.84 15.13 -6.00
C ARG A 149 -14.77 16.31 -6.30
N ALA A 150 -14.70 16.88 -7.49
CA ALA A 150 -15.63 17.92 -7.88
C ALA A 150 -17.10 17.46 -7.84
N ASP A 151 -17.35 16.18 -8.08
CA ASP A 151 -18.70 15.57 -8.01
C ASP A 151 -19.03 15.00 -6.61
N ARG A 152 -18.09 14.28 -6.00
CA ARG A 152 -18.29 13.55 -4.74
C ARG A 152 -17.99 14.37 -3.49
N GLY A 153 -17.25 15.46 -3.61
CA GLY A 153 -16.74 16.31 -2.54
C GLY A 153 -15.27 16.02 -2.18
N GLU A 154 -14.61 17.03 -1.59
CA GLU A 154 -13.19 17.01 -1.24
C GLU A 154 -12.79 15.88 -0.26
N GLY A 155 -13.74 15.36 0.51
CA GLY A 155 -13.51 14.23 1.43
C GLY A 155 -13.41 12.86 0.76
N PHE A 156 -13.52 12.78 -0.59
CA PHE A 156 -13.38 11.50 -1.29
C PHE A 156 -11.95 10.98 -1.17
N TYR A 157 -11.77 9.86 -0.46
CA TYR A 157 -10.47 9.29 -0.15
C TYR A 157 -9.83 8.59 -1.35
N ALA A 158 -8.53 8.68 -1.48
CA ALA A 158 -7.78 7.94 -2.48
C ALA A 158 -6.49 7.38 -1.92
N VAL A 159 -6.20 6.11 -2.21
CA VAL A 159 -4.90 5.50 -1.94
C VAL A 159 -4.37 4.82 -3.21
N GLY A 160 -3.12 5.08 -3.54
CA GLY A 160 -2.45 4.56 -4.72
C GLY A 160 -1.45 3.46 -4.39
N GLU A 161 -1.36 2.48 -5.29
CA GLU A 161 -0.30 1.49 -5.25
C GLU A 161 0.83 1.89 -6.20
N TYR A 162 1.87 2.47 -5.62
CA TYR A 162 3.13 2.73 -6.30
C TYR A 162 4.16 1.72 -5.79
N TRP A 163 4.28 0.57 -6.46
CA TRP A 163 5.10 -0.54 -5.96
C TRP A 163 6.58 -0.33 -6.28
N LYS A 164 7.26 0.41 -5.41
CA LYS A 164 8.71 0.65 -5.47
C LYS A 164 9.27 0.76 -4.06
N ASN A 165 10.36 0.04 -3.79
CA ASN A 165 11.09 0.11 -2.52
C ASN A 165 12.11 1.25 -2.57
N ASP A 166 11.64 2.45 -2.81
CA ASP A 166 12.44 3.66 -2.88
C ASP A 166 11.62 4.87 -2.44
N THR A 167 11.91 5.37 -1.27
CA THR A 167 11.15 6.45 -0.63
C THR A 167 11.29 7.78 -1.36
N GLU A 168 12.43 8.02 -2.02
CA GLU A 168 12.65 9.24 -2.82
C GLU A 168 11.69 9.28 -4.01
N SER A 169 11.49 8.15 -4.69
CA SER A 169 10.52 8.02 -5.79
C SER A 169 9.08 8.20 -5.30
N LEU A 170 8.72 7.64 -4.13
CA LEU A 170 7.38 7.81 -3.55
C LEU A 170 7.10 9.28 -3.19
N GLU A 171 8.07 9.98 -2.58
CA GLU A 171 7.95 11.40 -2.24
C GLU A 171 7.87 12.28 -3.49
N ALA A 172 8.71 12.01 -4.49
CA ALA A 172 8.68 12.72 -5.76
C ALA A 172 7.31 12.58 -6.44
N TYR A 173 6.76 11.36 -6.47
CA TYR A 173 5.42 11.12 -7.02
C TYR A 173 4.34 11.89 -6.26
N LEU A 174 4.34 11.84 -4.92
CA LEU A 174 3.40 12.59 -4.09
C LEU A 174 3.45 14.10 -4.40
N SER A 175 4.66 14.63 -4.58
CA SER A 175 4.84 16.03 -4.96
C SER A 175 4.26 16.36 -6.35
N GLN A 176 4.45 15.47 -7.33
CA GLN A 176 3.91 15.64 -8.69
C GLN A 176 2.39 15.67 -8.74
N VAL A 177 1.74 14.81 -7.93
CA VAL A 177 0.28 14.78 -7.79
C VAL A 177 -0.24 15.74 -6.71
N GLU A 178 0.60 16.67 -6.23
CA GLU A 178 0.25 17.69 -5.22
C GLU A 178 -0.36 17.09 -3.94
N TYR A 179 0.13 15.92 -3.51
CA TYR A 179 -0.35 15.19 -2.32
C TYR A 179 -1.86 14.87 -2.35
N ASN A 180 -2.43 14.73 -3.55
CA ASN A 180 -3.84 14.43 -3.75
C ASN A 180 -4.22 12.96 -3.53
N VAL A 181 -3.26 12.09 -3.26
CA VAL A 181 -3.43 10.65 -3.04
C VAL A 181 -2.50 10.19 -1.93
N ASP A 182 -2.95 9.30 -1.07
CA ASP A 182 -2.07 8.57 -0.15
C ASP A 182 -1.42 7.40 -0.87
N LEU A 183 -0.25 6.94 -0.40
CA LEU A 183 0.43 5.79 -0.98
C LEU A 183 0.59 4.66 0.04
N PHE A 184 0.49 3.43 -0.43
CA PHE A 184 0.95 2.28 0.34
C PHE A 184 2.46 2.39 0.60
N ASP A 185 2.86 2.27 1.87
CA ASP A 185 4.27 2.34 2.28
C ASP A 185 5.01 1.03 1.96
N VAL A 186 5.41 0.90 0.70
CA VAL A 186 6.11 -0.30 0.18
C VAL A 186 7.48 -0.45 0.85
N ALA A 187 8.16 0.65 1.19
CA ALA A 187 9.44 0.59 1.88
C ALA A 187 9.28 -0.01 3.29
N LEU A 188 8.24 0.37 4.04
CA LEU A 188 7.94 -0.24 5.34
C LEU A 188 7.61 -1.73 5.20
N HIS A 189 6.83 -2.12 4.18
CA HIS A 189 6.55 -3.52 3.90
C HIS A 189 7.85 -4.33 3.75
N TYR A 190 8.81 -3.84 2.95
CA TYR A 190 10.10 -4.52 2.76
C TYR A 190 10.95 -4.55 4.02
N ASN A 191 10.97 -3.48 4.83
CA ASN A 191 11.67 -3.49 6.12
C ASN A 191 11.07 -4.54 7.07
N LEU A 192 9.73 -4.67 7.11
CA LEU A 192 9.04 -5.69 7.91
C LEU A 192 9.30 -7.12 7.40
N ASN A 193 9.33 -7.31 6.08
CA ASN A 193 9.71 -8.59 5.47
C ASN A 193 11.13 -8.96 5.85
N GLU A 194 12.11 -8.06 5.64
CA GLU A 194 13.51 -8.29 5.95
C GLU A 194 13.73 -8.57 7.43
N ALA A 195 13.07 -7.83 8.33
CA ALA A 195 13.10 -8.07 9.77
C ALA A 195 12.60 -9.48 10.11
N SER A 196 11.54 -9.93 9.44
CA SER A 196 11.00 -11.28 9.63
C SER A 196 11.92 -12.38 9.10
N GLU A 197 12.68 -12.11 8.02
CA GLU A 197 13.64 -13.03 7.42
C GLU A 197 14.92 -13.17 8.25
N LYS A 198 15.51 -12.03 8.66
CA LYS A 198 16.77 -11.98 9.43
C LYS A 198 16.58 -12.31 10.91
N GLY A 199 15.38 -12.17 11.46
CA GLY A 199 15.11 -12.42 12.88
C GLY A 199 16.01 -11.56 13.77
N ARG A 200 16.71 -12.19 14.72
CA ARG A 200 17.58 -11.48 15.68
C ARG A 200 18.75 -10.69 15.06
N ASP A 201 19.10 -11.02 13.82
CA ASP A 201 20.20 -10.35 13.11
C ASP A 201 19.76 -9.04 12.43
N TYR A 202 18.45 -8.74 12.43
CA TYR A 202 17.91 -7.45 12.00
C TYR A 202 17.95 -6.43 13.14
N ASP A 203 18.45 -5.24 12.86
CA ASP A 203 18.42 -4.13 13.81
C ASP A 203 17.05 -3.43 13.79
N LEU A 204 16.23 -3.67 14.82
CA LEU A 204 14.89 -3.09 14.91
C LEU A 204 14.88 -1.54 14.96
N ARG A 205 16.02 -0.89 15.26
CA ARG A 205 16.13 0.58 15.23
C ARG A 205 15.97 1.14 13.82
N ASP A 206 16.19 0.30 12.82
CA ASP A 206 16.12 0.67 11.40
C ASP A 206 14.74 0.39 10.79
N LEU A 207 13.78 -0.13 11.57
CA LEU A 207 12.50 -0.62 11.08
C LEU A 207 11.67 0.45 10.33
N LEU A 208 11.73 1.70 10.79
CA LEU A 208 11.05 2.84 10.15
C LEU A 208 11.96 3.68 9.25
N LYS A 209 13.27 3.41 9.22
CA LYS A 209 14.20 4.20 8.41
C LYS A 209 13.99 4.01 6.92
N GLY A 210 14.00 5.11 6.19
CA GLY A 210 13.84 5.12 4.75
C GLY A 210 12.45 4.65 4.31
N THR A 211 11.43 4.87 5.14
CA THR A 211 10.03 4.52 4.86
C THR A 211 9.20 5.77 4.60
N LEU A 212 8.07 5.61 3.90
CA LEU A 212 7.18 6.73 3.65
C LEU A 212 6.58 7.27 4.96
N VAL A 213 6.25 6.39 5.92
CA VAL A 213 5.71 6.80 7.21
C VAL A 213 6.71 7.59 8.08
N GLU A 214 8.02 7.47 7.81
CA GLU A 214 9.03 8.31 8.46
C GLU A 214 9.00 9.75 7.93
N ILE A 215 8.93 9.93 6.60
CA ILE A 215 9.08 11.24 5.95
C ILE A 215 7.76 11.95 5.65
N CYS A 216 6.72 11.22 5.26
CA CYS A 216 5.39 11.72 4.93
C CYS A 216 4.29 10.93 5.66
N PRO A 217 4.23 10.99 7.00
CA PRO A 217 3.34 10.14 7.81
C PRO A 217 1.85 10.32 7.49
N ASP A 218 1.44 11.51 7.06
CA ASP A 218 0.05 11.82 6.77
C ASP A 218 -0.43 11.22 5.44
N GLN A 219 0.48 10.91 4.51
CA GLN A 219 0.20 10.26 3.22
C GLN A 219 0.59 8.78 3.19
N ALA A 220 1.09 8.23 4.31
CA ALA A 220 1.54 6.86 4.36
C ALA A 220 0.43 5.90 4.78
N VAL A 221 -0.01 5.02 3.88
CA VAL A 221 -0.85 3.87 4.24
C VAL A 221 0.06 2.71 4.60
N THR A 222 0.23 2.49 5.90
CA THR A 222 1.08 1.42 6.42
C THR A 222 0.40 0.06 6.29
N PHE A 223 1.10 -0.89 5.72
CA PHE A 223 0.61 -2.26 5.54
C PHE A 223 1.74 -3.27 5.76
N MET A 224 1.39 -4.50 5.99
CA MET A 224 2.36 -5.57 6.18
C MET A 224 2.41 -6.51 4.99
N ASP A 225 1.28 -7.03 4.56
CA ASP A 225 1.11 -7.86 3.37
C ASP A 225 -0.12 -7.42 2.58
N ASN A 226 -0.16 -7.82 1.31
CA ASN A 226 -1.32 -7.72 0.44
C ASN A 226 -1.51 -9.01 -0.37
N HIS A 227 -2.41 -9.01 -1.35
CA HIS A 227 -2.71 -10.17 -2.20
C HIS A 227 -1.56 -10.51 -3.17
N ASP A 228 -0.66 -9.56 -3.47
CA ASP A 228 0.48 -9.75 -4.38
C ASP A 228 1.79 -10.07 -3.65
N SER A 229 1.93 -9.70 -2.35
CA SER A 229 3.10 -10.04 -1.55
C SER A 229 3.04 -11.45 -0.93
N GLN A 230 1.86 -12.09 -0.92
CA GLN A 230 1.68 -13.41 -0.35
C GLN A 230 2.41 -14.51 -1.15
N LYS A 231 2.60 -15.67 -0.52
CA LYS A 231 3.30 -16.81 -1.11
C LYS A 231 2.71 -17.26 -2.45
N ASN A 232 3.55 -17.43 -3.45
CA ASN A 232 3.27 -17.77 -4.85
C ASN A 232 2.46 -16.69 -5.61
N SER A 233 2.54 -15.46 -5.20
CA SER A 233 2.05 -14.29 -5.94
C SER A 233 3.18 -13.59 -6.69
N SER A 234 2.85 -12.62 -7.53
CA SER A 234 3.79 -11.95 -8.44
C SER A 234 4.91 -11.18 -7.72
N LEU A 235 4.61 -10.62 -6.56
CA LEU A 235 5.51 -9.81 -5.74
C LEU A 235 5.85 -10.50 -4.42
N GLU A 236 5.98 -11.85 -4.42
CA GLU A 236 6.19 -12.64 -3.21
C GLU A 236 7.28 -12.06 -2.30
N SER A 237 6.85 -11.47 -1.19
CA SER A 237 7.68 -10.83 -0.15
C SER A 237 6.99 -10.90 1.21
N GLN A 238 6.31 -12.02 1.47
CA GLN A 238 5.47 -12.20 2.65
C GLN A 238 6.27 -12.08 3.95
N VAL A 239 5.75 -11.30 4.90
CA VAL A 239 6.25 -11.26 6.28
C VAL A 239 5.97 -12.61 6.96
N LYS A 240 6.98 -13.20 7.62
CA LYS A 240 6.85 -14.50 8.30
C LYS A 240 5.85 -14.46 9.46
N ASP A 241 5.10 -15.55 9.61
CA ASP A 241 4.02 -15.67 10.61
C ASP A 241 4.45 -15.33 12.04
N TRP A 242 5.70 -15.62 12.43
CA TRP A 242 6.19 -15.35 13.78
C TRP A 242 6.27 -13.84 14.06
N PHE A 243 6.56 -13.00 13.05
CA PHE A 243 6.74 -11.56 13.19
C PHE A 243 5.45 -10.77 12.93
N LYS A 244 4.45 -11.35 12.25
CA LYS A 244 3.18 -10.67 11.94
C LYS A 244 2.50 -10.00 13.14
N PRO A 245 2.41 -10.62 14.33
CA PRO A 245 1.86 -9.92 15.49
C PRO A 245 2.60 -8.63 15.85
N SER A 246 3.95 -8.65 15.76
CA SER A 246 4.79 -7.49 16.04
C SER A 246 4.63 -6.40 14.98
N ALA A 247 4.62 -6.77 13.71
CA ALA A 247 4.39 -5.86 12.59
C ALA A 247 3.01 -5.18 12.67
N TYR A 248 1.94 -5.96 12.94
CA TYR A 248 0.61 -5.39 13.14
C TYR A 248 0.51 -4.54 14.41
N GLY A 249 1.21 -4.93 15.49
CA GLY A 249 1.28 -4.11 16.71
C GLY A 249 1.90 -2.75 16.44
N LEU A 250 2.96 -2.71 15.64
CA LEU A 250 3.60 -1.45 15.21
C LEU A 250 2.60 -0.60 14.41
N ILE A 251 2.15 -1.06 13.25
CA ILE A 251 1.34 -0.24 12.34
C ILE A 251 -0.04 0.13 12.90
N LEU A 252 -0.65 -0.71 13.74
CA LEU A 252 -1.95 -0.42 14.32
C LEU A 252 -1.90 0.51 15.51
N LEU A 253 -0.81 0.54 16.28
CA LEU A 253 -0.77 1.24 17.57
C LEU A 253 0.07 2.51 17.55
N MET A 254 1.00 2.67 16.59
CA MET A 254 1.72 3.93 16.41
C MET A 254 0.78 5.06 15.97
N LYS A 255 1.20 6.31 16.19
CA LYS A 255 0.45 7.53 15.83
C LYS A 255 0.50 7.81 14.33
N LYS A 256 1.65 7.53 13.73
CA LYS A 256 1.97 7.84 12.33
C LYS A 256 1.33 6.85 11.38
N GLY A 257 0.96 7.32 10.20
CA GLY A 257 0.42 6.51 9.12
C GLY A 257 -1.03 6.05 9.28
N TYR A 258 -1.62 5.59 8.21
CA TYR A 258 -2.97 5.02 8.15
C TYR A 258 -2.86 3.50 7.95
N PRO A 259 -3.18 2.67 8.96
CA PRO A 259 -2.93 1.23 8.89
C PRO A 259 -3.93 0.48 8.03
N CYS A 260 -3.42 -0.40 7.18
CA CYS A 260 -4.19 -1.34 6.37
C CYS A 260 -3.93 -2.78 6.80
N ILE A 261 -5.00 -3.54 7.08
CA ILE A 261 -4.93 -4.96 7.43
C ILE A 261 -5.23 -5.80 6.19
N PHE A 262 -4.34 -6.73 5.87
CA PHE A 262 -4.60 -7.69 4.81
C PHE A 262 -5.74 -8.63 5.17
N TYR A 263 -6.75 -8.71 4.30
CA TYR A 263 -7.92 -9.58 4.48
C TYR A 263 -7.54 -11.03 4.78
N GLY A 264 -6.51 -11.55 4.08
CA GLY A 264 -6.02 -12.91 4.26
C GLY A 264 -5.45 -13.20 5.64
N ASP A 265 -4.83 -12.20 6.30
CA ASP A 265 -4.31 -12.33 7.66
C ASP A 265 -5.43 -12.26 8.72
N TYR A 266 -6.56 -11.68 8.40
CA TYR A 266 -7.69 -11.62 9.32
C TYR A 266 -8.65 -12.80 9.15
N TYR A 267 -9.07 -13.11 7.92
CA TYR A 267 -10.06 -14.15 7.63
C TYR A 267 -9.45 -15.48 7.19
N GLY A 268 -8.23 -15.47 6.67
CA GLY A 268 -7.57 -16.63 6.09
C GLY A 268 -7.57 -16.62 4.56
N VAL A 269 -6.81 -17.53 3.96
CA VAL A 269 -6.62 -17.66 2.52
C VAL A 269 -6.95 -19.08 2.07
N LYS A 270 -7.60 -19.23 0.91
CA LYS A 270 -7.92 -20.55 0.30
C LYS A 270 -8.62 -21.52 1.26
N GLY A 271 -9.58 -21.02 2.03
CA GLY A 271 -10.38 -21.83 2.97
C GLY A 271 -9.68 -22.19 4.29
N LYS A 272 -8.44 -21.78 4.50
CA LYS A 272 -7.74 -21.96 5.76
C LYS A 272 -7.98 -20.75 6.65
N LYS A 273 -8.35 -20.97 7.92
CA LYS A 273 -8.51 -19.91 8.92
C LYS A 273 -7.15 -19.25 9.22
N SER A 274 -7.15 -17.95 9.40
CA SER A 274 -5.96 -17.23 9.83
C SER A 274 -5.58 -17.59 11.26
N PRO A 275 -4.28 -17.85 11.54
CA PRO A 275 -3.79 -18.00 12.91
C PRO A 275 -3.71 -16.66 13.65
N HIS A 276 -3.75 -15.53 12.94
CA HIS A 276 -3.52 -14.18 13.46
C HIS A 276 -4.79 -13.47 13.92
N ARG A 277 -5.98 -13.94 13.55
CA ARG A 277 -7.25 -13.27 13.84
C ARG A 277 -7.39 -12.87 15.30
N LYS A 278 -7.08 -13.76 16.24
CA LYS A 278 -7.23 -13.48 17.67
C LYS A 278 -6.35 -12.31 18.13
N VAL A 279 -5.09 -12.27 17.70
CA VAL A 279 -4.20 -11.15 18.06
C VAL A 279 -4.62 -9.87 17.37
N LEU A 280 -5.08 -9.94 16.12
CA LEU A 280 -5.62 -8.78 15.40
C LEU A 280 -6.85 -8.19 16.07
N ASP A 281 -7.79 -9.01 16.54
CA ASP A 281 -8.95 -8.56 17.32
C ASP A 281 -8.52 -7.79 18.59
N MET A 282 -7.49 -8.30 19.30
CA MET A 282 -6.93 -7.62 20.47
C MET A 282 -6.25 -6.29 20.13
N LEU A 283 -5.45 -6.27 19.04
CA LEU A 283 -4.76 -5.05 18.59
C LEU A 283 -5.74 -3.98 18.08
N LEU A 284 -6.77 -4.37 17.34
CA LEU A 284 -7.84 -3.45 16.91
C LEU A 284 -8.59 -2.86 18.10
N ARG A 285 -8.86 -3.69 19.11
CA ARG A 285 -9.43 -3.21 20.36
C ARG A 285 -8.48 -2.25 21.09
N ALA A 286 -7.20 -2.60 21.20
CA ALA A 286 -6.20 -1.74 21.83
C ALA A 286 -6.08 -0.39 21.09
N ARG A 287 -6.09 -0.38 19.73
CA ARG A 287 -6.13 0.84 18.93
C ARG A 287 -7.33 1.72 19.30
N LYS A 288 -8.53 1.13 19.34
CA LYS A 288 -9.78 1.84 19.61
C LYS A 288 -9.90 2.36 21.05
N GLU A 289 -9.32 1.65 22.01
CA GLU A 289 -9.53 1.97 23.43
C GLU A 289 -8.36 2.72 24.06
N TYR A 290 -7.12 2.52 23.60
CA TYR A 290 -5.92 3.00 24.27
C TYR A 290 -4.95 3.82 23.42
N ALA A 291 -4.91 3.66 22.08
CA ALA A 291 -3.89 4.26 21.23
C ALA A 291 -4.16 5.75 20.91
N TYR A 292 -4.20 6.59 21.92
CA TYR A 292 -4.46 8.03 21.83
C TYR A 292 -3.30 8.87 22.38
N GLY A 293 -3.34 10.15 22.07
CA GLY A 293 -2.37 11.15 22.55
C GLY A 293 -1.04 11.11 21.80
N GLU A 294 -0.06 11.84 22.33
CA GLU A 294 1.28 11.91 21.73
C GLU A 294 2.01 10.58 21.84
N GLU A 295 2.95 10.38 20.90
CA GLU A 295 3.81 9.22 20.83
C GLU A 295 5.23 9.57 21.30
N VAL A 296 5.83 8.66 22.07
CA VAL A 296 7.23 8.73 22.48
C VAL A 296 7.90 7.43 22.08
N ASP A 297 8.90 7.53 21.21
CA ASP A 297 9.65 6.40 20.67
C ASP A 297 10.84 6.02 21.56
N TYR A 298 11.10 4.71 21.70
CA TYR A 298 12.22 4.09 22.38
C TYR A 298 12.91 3.07 21.47
N PHE A 299 13.34 3.54 20.29
CA PHE A 299 14.06 2.73 19.29
C PHE A 299 15.57 2.85 19.54
N ASP A 300 16.03 2.44 20.72
CA ASP A 300 17.37 2.62 21.25
C ASP A 300 18.17 1.31 21.44
N HIS A 301 17.58 0.16 21.15
CA HIS A 301 18.25 -1.14 21.26
C HIS A 301 17.99 -2.01 20.01
N PRO A 302 19.01 -2.70 19.43
CA PRO A 302 18.88 -3.39 18.16
C PRO A 302 17.83 -4.52 18.15
N ASN A 303 17.61 -5.17 19.28
CA ASN A 303 16.69 -6.31 19.36
C ASN A 303 15.47 -6.10 20.26
N THR A 304 15.34 -4.92 20.86
CA THR A 304 14.19 -4.59 21.70
C THR A 304 13.86 -3.12 21.55
N ILE A 305 12.79 -2.82 20.87
CA ILE A 305 12.25 -1.47 20.69
C ILE A 305 10.92 -1.31 21.41
N GLY A 306 10.51 -0.09 21.64
CA GLY A 306 9.20 0.23 22.18
C GLY A 306 8.75 1.62 21.82
N PHE A 307 7.49 1.90 22.09
CA PHE A 307 6.91 3.25 22.04
C PHE A 307 5.75 3.35 23.01
N VAL A 308 5.41 4.58 23.35
CA VAL A 308 4.31 4.90 24.25
C VAL A 308 3.34 5.84 23.55
N ARG A 309 2.04 5.57 23.69
CA ARG A 309 0.98 6.55 23.44
C ARG A 309 0.54 7.09 24.79
N LEU A 310 0.68 8.40 25.00
CA LEU A 310 0.47 9.00 26.32
C LEU A 310 -0.99 9.05 26.78
N GLY A 311 -1.92 8.82 25.88
CA GLY A 311 -3.34 9.04 26.09
C GLY A 311 -3.70 10.52 25.99
N ASP A 312 -4.97 10.82 26.05
CA ASP A 312 -5.49 12.18 26.04
C ASP A 312 -6.73 12.35 26.94
N SER A 313 -7.11 13.60 27.17
CA SER A 313 -8.26 13.94 28.02
C SER A 313 -9.63 13.61 27.38
N GLY A 314 -9.68 13.44 26.06
CA GLY A 314 -10.90 13.11 25.33
C GLY A 314 -11.26 11.62 25.43
N HIS A 315 -10.30 10.78 25.80
CA HIS A 315 -10.44 9.33 25.87
C HIS A 315 -9.99 8.83 27.25
N ALA A 316 -10.95 8.70 28.16
CA ALA A 316 -10.69 8.28 29.55
C ALA A 316 -9.95 6.93 29.60
N ASP A 317 -8.92 6.84 30.45
CA ASP A 317 -8.05 5.66 30.63
C ASP A 317 -7.32 5.21 29.34
N SER A 318 -7.21 6.09 28.34
CA SER A 318 -6.38 5.85 27.15
C SER A 318 -4.89 5.98 27.50
N GLY A 319 -4.06 5.48 26.62
CA GLY A 319 -2.60 5.38 26.76
C GLY A 319 -2.16 3.92 26.79
N LEU A 320 -1.05 3.62 26.13
CA LEU A 320 -0.47 2.29 26.09
C LEU A 320 1.05 2.35 25.93
N ALA A 321 1.72 1.26 26.28
CA ALA A 321 3.13 1.03 25.97
C ALA A 321 3.27 -0.25 25.15
N VAL A 322 4.02 -0.17 24.07
CA VAL A 322 4.32 -1.31 23.19
C VAL A 322 5.78 -1.65 23.30
N VAL A 323 6.10 -2.94 23.43
CA VAL A 323 7.47 -3.46 23.37
C VAL A 323 7.52 -4.59 22.36
N ILE A 324 8.51 -4.55 21.47
CA ILE A 324 8.74 -5.56 20.43
C ILE A 324 10.15 -6.11 20.58
N SER A 325 10.30 -7.43 20.57
CA SER A 325 11.58 -8.11 20.52
C SER A 325 11.64 -9.06 19.31
N ASN A 326 12.76 -9.04 18.58
CA ASN A 326 13.08 -10.03 17.55
C ASN A 326 14.17 -11.03 17.99
N GLY A 327 14.66 -10.91 19.25
CA GLY A 327 15.71 -11.74 19.84
C GLY A 327 15.25 -12.49 21.08
N GLU A 328 15.97 -12.31 22.17
CA GLU A 328 15.69 -12.90 23.48
C GLU A 328 14.54 -12.17 24.20
N ASP A 329 14.16 -12.69 25.39
CA ASP A 329 13.30 -11.97 26.32
C ASP A 329 13.92 -10.60 26.62
N GLY A 330 13.13 -9.56 26.63
CA GLY A 330 13.58 -8.20 26.82
C GLY A 330 12.67 -7.39 27.73
N GLU A 331 13.16 -6.21 28.07
CA GLU A 331 12.42 -5.22 28.85
C GLU A 331 12.75 -3.81 28.37
N LYS A 332 11.87 -2.87 28.67
CA LYS A 332 12.09 -1.47 28.35
C LYS A 332 11.48 -0.57 29.41
N THR A 333 12.29 0.27 30.04
CA THR A 333 11.79 1.30 30.96
C THR A 333 11.36 2.50 30.14
N MET A 334 10.07 2.82 30.17
CA MET A 334 9.49 3.91 29.40
C MET A 334 8.60 4.80 30.27
N SER A 335 8.61 6.10 29.99
CA SER A 335 7.74 7.06 30.66
C SER A 335 6.35 7.07 30.01
N VAL A 336 5.33 6.89 30.83
CA VAL A 336 3.91 6.94 30.45
C VAL A 336 3.21 8.19 30.98
N GLY A 337 3.98 9.08 31.66
CA GLY A 337 3.52 10.33 32.23
C GLY A 337 3.41 10.30 33.75
N GLU A 338 3.85 11.38 34.41
CA GLU A 338 3.83 11.51 35.89
C GLU A 338 2.43 11.41 36.49
N ASN A 339 1.40 11.82 35.74
CA ASN A 339 0.00 11.73 36.13
C ASN A 339 -0.52 10.31 36.28
N ARG A 340 0.28 9.29 35.88
CA ARG A 340 -0.05 7.87 35.96
C ARG A 340 0.63 7.15 37.13
N LYS A 341 1.34 7.88 37.97
CA LYS A 341 2.00 7.35 39.17
C LYS A 341 1.07 6.44 39.98
N GLY A 342 1.57 5.27 40.33
CA GLY A 342 0.85 4.26 41.12
C GLY A 342 -0.19 3.44 40.34
N GLU A 343 -0.41 3.73 39.05
CA GLU A 343 -1.25 2.87 38.21
C GLU A 343 -0.63 1.49 38.02
N VAL A 344 -1.47 0.47 37.99
CA VAL A 344 -1.08 -0.90 37.67
C VAL A 344 -1.50 -1.22 36.23
N TRP A 345 -0.53 -1.48 35.39
CA TRP A 345 -0.73 -1.81 33.98
C TRP A 345 -0.61 -3.31 33.75
N HIS A 346 -1.42 -3.83 32.85
CA HIS A 346 -1.48 -5.24 32.46
C HIS A 346 -1.13 -5.39 30.98
N GLU A 347 -0.60 -6.56 30.66
CA GLU A 347 -0.34 -6.91 29.27
C GLU A 347 -1.64 -7.36 28.61
N ILE A 348 -2.00 -6.74 27.47
CA ILE A 348 -3.32 -6.85 26.81
C ILE A 348 -3.38 -8.05 25.87
N THR A 349 -2.24 -8.43 25.23
CA THR A 349 -2.21 -9.49 24.19
C THR A 349 -2.08 -10.91 24.79
N GLY A 350 -1.80 -11.00 26.08
CA GLY A 350 -1.65 -12.27 26.81
C GLY A 350 -0.28 -12.93 26.61
N SER A 351 0.72 -12.17 26.11
CA SER A 351 2.09 -12.65 25.92
C SER A 351 2.89 -12.72 27.23
N VAL A 352 2.55 -11.86 28.21
CA VAL A 352 3.16 -11.78 29.55
C VAL A 352 2.04 -11.78 30.60
N LYS A 353 2.24 -12.42 31.73
CA LYS A 353 1.23 -12.50 32.81
C LYS A 353 1.49 -11.53 33.97
N ASP A 354 2.66 -10.92 33.97
CA ASP A 354 3.06 -9.97 35.02
C ASP A 354 2.27 -8.66 34.92
N THR A 355 2.35 -7.85 35.96
CA THR A 355 1.82 -6.48 35.99
C THR A 355 2.98 -5.51 36.17
N VAL A 356 2.80 -4.28 35.69
CA VAL A 356 3.74 -3.20 35.86
C VAL A 356 3.10 -2.10 36.69
N THR A 357 3.72 -1.76 37.83
CA THR A 357 3.30 -0.58 38.62
C THR A 357 4.14 0.62 38.17
N ILE A 358 3.46 1.68 37.80
CA ILE A 358 4.09 2.94 37.38
C ILE A 358 4.69 3.63 38.59
N ASP A 359 5.95 4.01 38.52
CA ASP A 359 6.71 4.61 39.60
C ASP A 359 6.38 6.10 39.87
N GLU A 360 7.09 6.70 40.80
CA GLU A 360 6.94 8.10 41.21
C GLU A 360 7.24 9.11 40.08
N GLU A 361 8.05 8.70 39.11
CA GLU A 361 8.48 9.49 37.95
C GLU A 361 7.59 9.25 36.71
N GLY A 362 6.52 8.46 36.84
CA GLY A 362 5.64 8.10 35.72
C GLY A 362 6.25 7.09 34.76
N LYS A 363 7.20 6.27 35.22
CA LYS A 363 7.87 5.24 34.42
C LYS A 363 7.41 3.85 34.80
N GLY A 364 7.41 2.94 33.82
CA GLY A 364 7.21 1.51 34.00
C GLY A 364 8.29 0.69 33.30
N CYS A 365 8.70 -0.44 33.90
CA CYS A 365 9.57 -1.42 33.25
C CYS A 365 8.70 -2.49 32.57
N PHE A 366 8.57 -2.41 31.25
CA PHE A 366 7.68 -3.23 30.44
C PHE A 366 8.41 -4.40 29.82
N LEU A 367 7.97 -5.62 30.15
CA LEU A 367 8.57 -6.88 29.71
C LEU A 367 8.04 -7.29 28.33
N VAL A 368 8.85 -8.02 27.58
CA VAL A 368 8.44 -8.69 26.33
C VAL A 368 9.13 -10.06 26.23
N LYS A 369 8.44 -11.07 25.71
CA LYS A 369 9.04 -12.36 25.38
C LYS A 369 9.79 -12.31 24.06
N GLY A 370 10.86 -13.11 23.96
CA GLY A 370 11.70 -13.20 22.77
C GLY A 370 10.89 -13.51 21.51
N GLY A 371 11.15 -12.76 20.44
CA GLY A 371 10.44 -12.87 19.17
C GLY A 371 8.94 -12.53 19.25
N LYS A 372 8.53 -11.69 20.20
CA LYS A 372 7.12 -11.37 20.47
C LYS A 372 6.88 -9.87 20.57
N LEU A 373 5.59 -9.56 20.60
CA LEU A 373 5.01 -8.27 20.95
C LEU A 373 4.43 -8.34 22.36
N ALA A 374 4.53 -7.26 23.12
CA ALA A 374 3.77 -7.01 24.34
C ALA A 374 3.12 -5.62 24.28
N VAL A 375 1.85 -5.53 24.59
CA VAL A 375 1.07 -4.29 24.66
C VAL A 375 0.55 -4.11 26.07
N TRP A 376 0.95 -3.02 26.72
CA TRP A 376 0.65 -2.73 28.11
C TRP A 376 -0.31 -1.55 28.22
N GLY A 377 -1.26 -1.66 29.10
CA GLY A 377 -2.22 -0.58 29.37
C GLY A 377 -2.95 -0.77 30.69
N LYS A 378 -3.59 0.29 31.15
CA LYS A 378 -4.48 0.23 32.32
C LYS A 378 -5.76 -0.48 31.91
N VAL A 379 -5.97 -1.69 32.42
CA VAL A 379 -7.23 -2.42 32.15
C VAL A 379 -8.39 -1.66 32.76
N LYS A 380 -9.39 -1.37 31.94
CA LYS A 380 -10.66 -0.78 32.41
C LYS A 380 -11.38 -1.80 33.29
N ALA A 381 -11.80 -1.36 34.48
CA ALA A 381 -12.53 -2.17 35.44
C ALA A 381 -13.90 -2.60 34.91
#